data_5ebdd9bbc6524f38497af4b6d11ef046
#
_entry.id   5ebdd9bbc6524f38497af4b6d11ef046
#
_cell.length_a   1.000
_cell.length_b   1.000
_cell.length_c   1.000
_cell.angle_alpha   90.00
_cell.angle_beta   90.00
_cell.angle_gamma   90.00
#
_symmetry.space_group_name_H-M   'P 1'
#
loop_
_entity.id
_entity.type
_entity.pdbx_description
1 polymer ?
#
loop_
_entity_poly.entity_id
_entity_poly.type
_entity_poly.pdbx_seq_one_letter_code
_entity_poly.pdbx_strand_id
1 'polypeptide(L)'
;FFGRRIRKASRLGMVNFHGSILPKYRGASPVETAIASGEKQTGVSLMKIDREMDAGAVADIERISIGKEDCASIVRKKIGQATVPILKRSMTKLLKSELEFKPQDEGFKSHCRKLTKEDGLIDFGLSAHGIYNRWRAFKTWPNSYCFHGETRIKVGQLEICKHSLSGNELGLPSGSVILEKDSLKVVTSNGLIRILMLQKAGGKMLAVPDFLRGYTIKDGDLFKGQKSISLLL
;
A
#
# COMPACT_ATOMS: atom_id res chain seq x y z
N PHE A 1 14.45 -14.19 -10.04
CA PHE A 1 15.06 -15.42 -9.44
C PHE A 1 16.50 -15.54 -9.88
N PHE A 2 17.42 -15.78 -8.92
CA PHE A 2 18.82 -16.05 -9.23
C PHE A 2 19.02 -17.56 -9.40
N GLY A 3 19.56 -17.98 -10.56
CA GLY A 3 19.90 -19.37 -10.82
C GLY A 3 20.94 -19.91 -9.82
N ARG A 4 21.00 -21.26 -9.66
CA ARG A 4 21.92 -21.94 -8.73
C ARG A 4 23.38 -21.49 -8.89
N ARG A 5 23.85 -21.29 -10.15
CA ARG A 5 25.23 -20.84 -10.43
C ARG A 5 25.51 -19.47 -9.83
N ILE A 6 24.59 -18.50 -10.00
CA ILE A 6 24.76 -17.14 -9.47
C ILE A 6 24.76 -17.16 -7.95
N ARG A 7 23.81 -17.88 -7.31
CA ARG A 7 23.73 -17.97 -5.84
C ARG A 7 24.98 -18.58 -5.21
N LYS A 8 25.69 -19.45 -5.94
CA LYS A 8 26.94 -20.11 -5.49
C LYS A 8 28.21 -19.39 -5.93
N ALA A 9 28.12 -18.33 -6.73
CA ALA A 9 29.28 -17.61 -7.24
C ALA A 9 30.05 -16.83 -6.16
N SER A 10 29.34 -16.36 -5.13
CA SER A 10 29.95 -15.64 -4.02
C SER A 10 30.39 -16.58 -2.91
N ARG A 11 31.63 -16.38 -2.41
CA ARG A 11 32.22 -17.16 -1.31
C ARG A 11 31.38 -17.07 -0.02
N LEU A 12 30.81 -15.92 0.28
CA LEU A 12 29.99 -15.68 1.47
C LEU A 12 28.50 -15.90 1.23
N GLY A 13 28.10 -16.34 0.02
CA GLY A 13 26.74 -16.39 -0.40
C GLY A 13 26.19 -15.01 -0.78
N MET A 14 24.88 -14.93 -1.02
CA MET A 14 24.20 -13.70 -1.37
C MET A 14 23.22 -13.33 -0.27
N VAL A 15 23.17 -12.09 0.11
CA VAL A 15 22.20 -11.54 1.08
C VAL A 15 21.34 -10.46 0.44
N ASN A 16 20.15 -10.26 0.99
CA ASN A 16 19.19 -9.24 0.56
C ASN A 16 18.63 -8.50 1.77
N PHE A 17 18.34 -7.21 1.57
CA PHE A 17 17.54 -6.42 2.48
C PHE A 17 16.09 -6.43 1.98
N HIS A 18 15.23 -7.21 2.62
CA HIS A 18 13.82 -7.31 2.26
C HIS A 18 12.99 -6.30 3.04
N GLY A 19 12.07 -5.60 2.36
CA GLY A 19 11.29 -4.48 2.91
C GLY A 19 10.09 -4.91 3.77
N SER A 20 10.23 -5.95 4.57
CA SER A 20 9.25 -6.37 5.57
C SER A 20 9.92 -6.99 6.80
N ILE A 21 9.13 -7.27 7.83
CA ILE A 21 9.50 -8.12 8.96
C ILE A 21 9.19 -9.58 8.55
N LEU A 22 10.19 -10.28 7.99
CA LEU A 22 10.03 -11.68 7.61
C LEU A 22 9.69 -12.55 8.83
N PRO A 23 8.85 -13.59 8.65
CA PRO A 23 8.40 -14.20 7.39
C PRO A 23 7.15 -13.56 6.75
N LYS A 24 6.62 -12.47 7.31
CA LYS A 24 5.47 -11.78 6.73
C LYS A 24 5.85 -11.01 5.47
N TYR A 25 4.93 -10.98 4.50
CA TYR A 25 5.05 -10.17 3.28
C TYR A 25 6.27 -10.54 2.42
N ARG A 26 6.58 -11.84 2.25
CA ARG A 26 7.49 -12.30 1.20
C ARG A 26 6.95 -11.86 -0.16
N GLY A 27 7.80 -11.56 -1.13
CA GLY A 27 7.36 -11.28 -2.49
C GLY A 27 7.53 -9.84 -2.95
N ALA A 28 6.72 -9.42 -3.93
CA ALA A 28 7.05 -8.29 -4.78
C ALA A 28 6.65 -6.90 -4.23
N SER A 29 5.69 -6.82 -3.31
CA SER A 29 5.10 -5.54 -2.87
C SER A 29 4.91 -5.47 -1.35
N PRO A 30 5.95 -5.76 -0.54
CA PRO A 30 5.82 -5.85 0.91
C PRO A 30 5.37 -4.54 1.55
N VAL A 31 5.91 -3.41 1.10
CA VAL A 31 5.63 -2.10 1.68
C VAL A 31 4.17 -1.68 1.43
N GLU A 32 3.73 -1.76 0.18
CA GLU A 32 2.37 -1.39 -0.19
C GLU A 32 1.36 -2.31 0.46
N THR A 33 1.65 -3.61 0.50
CA THR A 33 0.75 -4.58 1.12
C THR A 33 0.62 -4.34 2.61
N ALA A 34 1.71 -4.08 3.34
CA ALA A 34 1.66 -3.76 4.77
C ALA A 34 0.82 -2.49 5.05
N ILE A 35 1.00 -1.43 4.24
CA ILE A 35 0.21 -0.19 4.39
C ILE A 35 -1.26 -0.44 4.07
N ALA A 36 -1.57 -1.10 2.95
CA ALA A 36 -2.94 -1.39 2.53
C ALA A 36 -3.68 -2.29 3.53
N SER A 37 -2.97 -3.19 4.19
CA SER A 37 -3.48 -4.04 5.28
C SER A 37 -3.66 -3.28 6.60
N GLY A 38 -3.25 -2.02 6.69
CA GLY A 38 -3.40 -1.21 7.89
C GLY A 38 -2.41 -1.52 9.01
N GLU A 39 -1.29 -2.16 8.68
CA GLU A 39 -0.23 -2.44 9.65
C GLU A 39 0.30 -1.13 10.26
N LYS A 40 0.57 -1.18 11.56
CA LYS A 40 1.17 -0.05 12.31
C LYS A 40 2.69 -0.10 12.34
N GLN A 41 3.25 -1.23 11.94
CA GLN A 41 4.69 -1.48 11.95
C GLN A 41 5.07 -2.34 10.74
N THR A 42 6.24 -2.05 10.18
CA THR A 42 6.95 -2.90 9.22
C THR A 42 8.44 -2.86 9.53
N GLY A 43 9.29 -3.21 8.59
CA GLY A 43 10.73 -3.16 8.82
C GLY A 43 11.52 -3.57 7.61
N VAL A 44 12.80 -3.82 7.86
CA VAL A 44 13.71 -4.41 6.88
C VAL A 44 14.39 -5.62 7.50
N SER A 45 14.45 -6.71 6.77
CA SER A 45 15.10 -7.96 7.17
C SER A 45 16.33 -8.21 6.33
N LEU A 46 17.49 -8.46 6.97
CA LEU A 46 18.69 -8.97 6.31
C LEU A 46 18.59 -10.49 6.24
N MET A 47 18.49 -11.03 5.03
CA MET A 47 18.26 -12.45 4.79
C MET A 47 19.23 -13.03 3.75
N LYS A 48 19.47 -14.35 3.77
CA LYS A 48 20.14 -15.07 2.67
C LYS A 48 19.20 -15.19 1.46
N ILE A 49 19.77 -15.10 0.27
CA ILE A 49 19.05 -15.41 -0.96
C ILE A 49 19.07 -16.91 -1.16
N ASP A 50 17.90 -17.53 -1.24
CA ASP A 50 17.73 -18.95 -1.44
C ASP A 50 16.93 -19.25 -2.73
N ARG A 51 16.55 -20.53 -2.94
CA ARG A 51 15.79 -21.01 -4.09
C ARG A 51 14.38 -20.42 -4.12
N GLU A 52 13.73 -20.40 -2.97
CA GLU A 52 12.39 -19.85 -2.83
C GLU A 52 12.45 -18.35 -2.57
N MET A 53 11.45 -17.64 -3.08
CA MET A 53 11.39 -16.19 -2.98
C MET A 53 11.25 -15.77 -1.51
N ASP A 54 12.24 -14.99 -1.05
CA ASP A 54 12.30 -14.37 0.27
C ASP A 54 12.12 -15.35 1.45
N ALA A 55 12.40 -16.67 1.22
CA ALA A 55 12.30 -17.72 2.23
C ALA A 55 13.64 -18.04 2.92
N GLY A 56 14.74 -17.45 2.49
CA GLY A 56 16.07 -17.70 3.07
C GLY A 56 16.15 -17.26 4.53
N ALA A 57 17.08 -17.87 5.26
CA ALA A 57 17.31 -17.60 6.69
C ALA A 57 17.63 -16.12 6.92
N VAL A 58 17.13 -15.58 8.04
CA VAL A 58 17.24 -14.16 8.44
C VAL A 58 18.32 -13.99 9.49
N ALA A 59 19.18 -13.00 9.31
CA ALA A 59 20.22 -12.65 10.27
C ALA A 59 19.82 -11.52 11.20
N ASP A 60 19.11 -10.52 10.68
CA ASP A 60 18.83 -9.30 11.43
C ASP A 60 17.56 -8.63 10.92
N ILE A 61 16.86 -7.92 11.80
CA ILE A 61 15.63 -7.19 11.50
C ILE A 61 15.66 -5.84 12.21
N GLU A 62 15.39 -4.78 11.45
CA GLU A 62 15.12 -3.45 12.00
C GLU A 62 13.66 -3.10 11.79
N ARG A 63 12.96 -2.72 12.87
CA ARG A 63 11.53 -2.39 12.85
C ARG A 63 11.33 -0.89 12.72
N ILE A 64 10.33 -0.49 11.96
CA ILE A 64 9.91 0.90 11.81
C ILE A 64 8.41 1.04 11.99
N SER A 65 7.95 2.16 12.52
CA SER A 65 6.54 2.48 12.63
C SER A 65 5.99 3.00 11.29
N ILE A 66 4.76 2.61 10.98
CA ILE A 66 3.95 3.18 9.90
C ILE A 66 2.99 4.18 10.52
N GLY A 67 3.22 5.48 10.29
CA GLY A 67 2.34 6.55 10.74
C GLY A 67 1.00 6.53 10.00
N LYS A 68 -0.01 7.19 10.57
CA LYS A 68 -1.36 7.24 10.00
C LYS A 68 -1.39 7.86 8.60
N GLU A 69 -0.50 8.79 8.31
CA GLU A 69 -0.41 9.51 7.04
C GLU A 69 0.74 9.03 6.13
N ASP A 70 1.53 8.06 6.60
CA ASP A 70 2.65 7.55 5.82
C ASP A 70 2.16 6.87 4.54
N CYS A 71 2.63 7.34 3.42
CA CYS A 71 2.46 6.66 2.12
C CYS A 71 3.67 5.77 1.80
N ALA A 72 3.55 4.96 0.76
CA ALA A 72 4.60 3.99 0.40
C ALA A 72 5.98 4.63 0.20
N SER A 73 6.09 5.83 -0.36
CA SER A 73 7.37 6.53 -0.54
C SER A 73 8.01 6.92 0.79
N ILE A 74 7.21 7.35 1.77
CA ILE A 74 7.70 7.68 3.12
C ILE A 74 8.19 6.42 3.83
N VAL A 75 7.41 5.33 3.78
CA VAL A 75 7.79 4.06 4.41
C VAL A 75 9.05 3.48 3.77
N ARG A 76 9.17 3.53 2.44
CA ARG A 76 10.41 3.11 1.75
C ARG A 76 11.64 3.93 2.19
N LYS A 77 11.48 5.25 2.36
CA LYS A 77 12.56 6.10 2.91
C LYS A 77 12.96 5.66 4.31
N LYS A 78 11.99 5.39 5.19
CA LYS A 78 12.24 4.87 6.55
C LYS A 78 12.96 3.52 6.50
N ILE A 79 12.57 2.60 5.62
CA ILE A 79 13.25 1.31 5.39
C ILE A 79 14.70 1.52 4.96
N GLY A 80 14.95 2.42 4.00
CA GLY A 80 16.31 2.76 3.57
C GLY A 80 17.17 3.26 4.73
N GLN A 81 16.61 4.11 5.59
CA GLN A 81 17.29 4.58 6.80
C GLN A 81 17.55 3.46 7.81
N ALA A 82 16.57 2.55 8.00
CA ALA A 82 16.69 1.41 8.89
C ALA A 82 17.69 0.34 8.41
N THR A 83 18.03 0.34 7.12
CA THR A 83 19.09 -0.54 6.58
C THR A 83 20.47 -0.19 7.10
N VAL A 84 20.73 1.09 7.40
CA VAL A 84 22.05 1.56 7.83
C VAL A 84 22.52 0.93 9.15
N PRO A 85 21.72 0.91 10.23
CA PRO A 85 22.13 0.25 11.48
C PRO A 85 22.37 -1.27 11.29
N ILE A 86 21.55 -1.96 10.48
CA ILE A 86 21.80 -3.37 10.17
C ILE A 86 23.15 -3.54 9.49
N LEU A 87 23.45 -2.74 8.47
CA LEU A 87 24.75 -2.78 7.79
C LEU A 87 25.89 -2.61 8.77
N LYS A 88 25.83 -1.60 9.65
CA LYS A 88 26.91 -1.33 10.63
C LYS A 88 27.17 -2.49 11.57
N ARG A 89 26.12 -3.15 12.11
CA ARG A 89 26.27 -4.25 13.08
C ARG A 89 26.49 -5.62 12.45
N SER A 90 26.07 -5.82 11.18
CA SER A 90 26.10 -7.12 10.54
C SER A 90 27.27 -7.30 9.54
N MET A 91 27.75 -6.21 8.91
CA MET A 91 28.74 -6.33 7.82
C MET A 91 30.05 -6.93 8.28
N THR A 92 30.60 -6.47 9.40
CA THR A 92 31.87 -7.01 9.93
C THR A 92 31.75 -8.50 10.25
N LYS A 93 30.62 -8.91 10.87
CA LYS A 93 30.36 -10.32 11.18
C LYS A 93 30.19 -11.16 9.91
N LEU A 94 29.49 -10.59 8.89
CA LEU A 94 29.33 -11.27 7.61
C LEU A 94 30.68 -11.52 6.90
N LEU A 95 31.56 -10.51 6.86
CA LEU A 95 32.88 -10.64 6.26
C LEU A 95 33.77 -11.65 6.97
N LYS A 96 33.61 -11.80 8.28
CA LYS A 96 34.31 -12.81 9.10
C LYS A 96 33.63 -14.18 9.11
N SER A 97 32.49 -14.35 8.41
CA SER A 97 31.65 -15.55 8.45
C SER A 97 31.09 -15.87 9.84
N GLU A 98 30.97 -14.89 10.70
CA GLU A 98 30.45 -14.97 12.08
C GLU A 98 28.96 -14.58 12.20
N LEU A 99 28.34 -14.13 11.10
CA LEU A 99 26.94 -13.71 11.10
C LEU A 99 26.02 -14.95 11.11
N GLU A 100 25.28 -15.10 12.18
CA GLU A 100 24.30 -16.17 12.31
C GLU A 100 23.04 -15.87 11.51
N PHE A 101 22.51 -16.89 10.85
CA PHE A 101 21.25 -16.84 10.11
C PHE A 101 20.29 -17.88 10.66
N LYS A 102 19.10 -17.48 11.05
CA LYS A 102 18.07 -18.34 11.61
C LYS A 102 16.99 -18.63 10.56
N PRO A 103 16.53 -19.88 10.43
CA PRO A 103 15.40 -20.21 9.56
C PRO A 103 14.18 -19.35 9.93
N GLN A 104 13.39 -19.02 8.93
CA GLN A 104 12.11 -18.33 9.14
C GLN A 104 11.07 -19.29 9.70
N ASP A 105 10.17 -18.79 10.54
CA ASP A 105 9.04 -19.57 11.04
C ASP A 105 7.94 -19.63 9.96
N GLU A 106 7.81 -20.81 9.35
CA GLU A 106 6.85 -21.03 8.27
C GLU A 106 5.38 -20.91 8.71
N GLY A 107 5.08 -20.99 10.00
CA GLY A 107 3.74 -20.81 10.55
C GLY A 107 3.22 -19.37 10.44
N PHE A 108 4.11 -18.39 10.32
CA PHE A 108 3.75 -16.96 10.22
C PHE A 108 4.01 -16.36 8.84
N LYS A 109 4.33 -17.18 7.84
CA LYS A 109 4.61 -16.70 6.50
C LYS A 109 3.37 -16.10 5.84
N SER A 110 3.57 -15.05 5.09
CA SER A 110 2.61 -14.56 4.10
C SER A 110 3.34 -14.08 2.84
N HIS A 111 2.65 -14.14 1.71
CA HIS A 111 3.21 -13.75 0.43
C HIS A 111 2.41 -12.60 -0.16
N CYS A 112 3.08 -11.61 -0.70
CA CYS A 112 2.46 -10.51 -1.42
C CYS A 112 2.76 -10.60 -2.91
N ARG A 113 1.71 -10.44 -3.71
CA ARG A 113 1.85 -10.42 -5.17
C ARG A 113 2.39 -9.08 -5.68
N LYS A 114 2.77 -9.04 -6.92
CA LYS A 114 3.07 -7.79 -7.62
C LYS A 114 1.78 -6.98 -7.81
N LEU A 115 1.86 -5.67 -7.59
CA LEU A 115 0.75 -4.76 -7.89
C LEU A 115 0.50 -4.69 -9.40
N THR A 116 -0.75 -4.42 -9.75
CA THR A 116 -1.20 -4.17 -11.12
C THR A 116 -1.89 -2.80 -11.22
N LYS A 117 -2.24 -2.35 -12.42
CA LYS A 117 -2.96 -1.07 -12.61
C LYS A 117 -4.37 -1.12 -11.98
N GLU A 118 -4.96 -2.29 -12.01
CA GLU A 118 -6.32 -2.56 -11.51
C GLU A 118 -6.40 -2.41 -9.99
N ASP A 119 -5.29 -2.61 -9.26
CA ASP A 119 -5.24 -2.38 -7.81
C ASP A 119 -5.56 -0.93 -7.42
N GLY A 120 -5.37 0.00 -8.35
CA GLY A 120 -5.74 1.40 -8.17
C GLY A 120 -7.24 1.70 -8.28
N LEU A 121 -8.04 0.80 -8.84
CA LEU A 121 -9.50 0.98 -8.89
C LEU A 121 -10.07 0.85 -7.48
N ILE A 122 -10.74 1.92 -7.01
CA ILE A 122 -11.25 1.99 -5.65
C ILE A 122 -12.37 0.97 -5.46
N ASP A 123 -12.29 0.22 -4.36
CA ASP A 123 -13.35 -0.64 -3.88
C ASP A 123 -14.15 0.09 -2.80
N PHE A 124 -15.29 0.66 -3.17
CA PHE A 124 -16.15 1.35 -2.21
C PHE A 124 -16.85 0.39 -1.23
N GLY A 125 -16.80 -0.92 -1.48
CA GLY A 125 -17.24 -1.96 -0.55
C GLY A 125 -16.31 -2.16 0.66
N LEU A 126 -15.14 -1.52 0.68
CA LEU A 126 -14.27 -1.44 1.85
C LEU A 126 -14.73 -0.32 2.80
N SER A 127 -14.30 -0.39 4.06
CA SER A 127 -14.47 0.74 4.99
C SER A 127 -13.68 1.97 4.55
N ALA A 128 -14.06 3.15 5.04
CA ALA A 128 -13.34 4.40 4.80
C ALA A 128 -11.83 4.27 5.15
N HIS A 129 -11.50 3.58 6.25
CA HIS A 129 -10.12 3.27 6.63
C HIS A 129 -9.42 2.33 5.65
N GLY A 130 -10.11 1.31 5.15
CA GLY A 130 -9.59 0.39 4.15
C GLY A 130 -9.25 1.11 2.85
N ILE A 131 -10.15 1.96 2.36
CA ILE A 131 -9.92 2.79 1.17
C ILE A 131 -8.76 3.76 1.38
N TYR A 132 -8.70 4.45 2.53
CA TYR A 132 -7.61 5.36 2.87
C TYR A 132 -6.26 4.67 2.91
N ASN A 133 -6.18 3.47 3.51
CA ASN A 133 -4.95 2.69 3.56
C ASN A 133 -4.48 2.28 2.15
N ARG A 134 -5.39 1.81 1.28
CA ARG A 134 -5.05 1.49 -0.10
C ARG A 134 -4.62 2.73 -0.88
N TRP A 135 -5.34 3.86 -0.73
CA TRP A 135 -4.98 5.12 -1.37
C TRP A 135 -3.56 5.57 -1.00
N ARG A 136 -3.19 5.60 0.29
CA ARG A 136 -1.84 5.99 0.70
C ARG A 136 -0.77 4.97 0.31
N ALA A 137 -1.10 3.68 0.26
CA ALA A 137 -0.23 2.63 -0.25
C ALA A 137 0.08 2.81 -1.74
N PHE A 138 -0.91 3.22 -2.52
CA PHE A 138 -0.83 3.31 -3.98
C PHE A 138 -0.58 4.71 -4.52
N LYS A 139 -0.34 5.69 -3.68
CA LYS A 139 -0.18 7.10 -4.02
C LYS A 139 0.87 7.36 -5.10
N THR A 140 1.93 6.57 -5.14
CA THR A 140 2.97 6.66 -6.17
C THR A 140 2.59 5.84 -7.41
N TRP A 141 2.17 4.61 -7.23
CA TRP A 141 1.74 3.67 -8.24
C TRP A 141 0.93 2.55 -7.58
N PRO A 142 -0.20 2.11 -8.18
CA PRO A 142 -0.74 2.49 -9.49
C PRO A 142 -1.55 3.80 -9.48
N ASN A 143 -1.67 4.51 -8.36
CA ASN A 143 -2.59 5.60 -8.06
C ASN A 143 -4.03 5.10 -7.90
N SER A 144 -4.88 5.88 -7.22
CA SER A 144 -6.27 5.51 -7.01
C SER A 144 -7.19 6.19 -8.03
N TYR A 145 -8.18 5.46 -8.52
CA TYR A 145 -9.16 5.98 -9.45
C TYR A 145 -10.51 5.27 -9.29
N CYS A 146 -11.55 5.90 -9.82
CA CYS A 146 -12.89 5.34 -9.94
C CYS A 146 -13.47 5.73 -11.31
N PHE A 147 -14.71 5.30 -11.60
CA PHE A 147 -15.45 5.72 -12.77
C PHE A 147 -16.70 6.49 -12.36
N HIS A 148 -16.99 7.56 -13.09
CA HIS A 148 -18.26 8.27 -13.08
C HIS A 148 -18.89 8.13 -14.47
N GLY A 149 -19.94 7.32 -14.58
CA GLY A 149 -20.36 6.79 -15.87
C GLY A 149 -19.21 6.02 -16.53
N GLU A 150 -18.88 6.38 -17.75
CA GLU A 150 -17.75 5.82 -18.51
C GLU A 150 -16.44 6.62 -18.31
N THR A 151 -16.48 7.71 -17.57
CA THR A 151 -15.31 8.56 -17.38
C THR A 151 -14.45 8.07 -16.22
N ARG A 152 -13.20 7.73 -16.52
CA ARG A 152 -12.20 7.43 -15.49
C ARG A 152 -11.76 8.71 -14.78
N ILE A 153 -11.88 8.74 -13.47
CA ILE A 153 -11.48 9.85 -12.61
C ILE A 153 -10.43 9.37 -11.62
N LYS A 154 -9.25 9.98 -11.67
CA LYS A 154 -8.17 9.73 -10.71
C LYS A 154 -8.45 10.53 -9.43
N VAL A 155 -8.28 9.87 -8.28
CA VAL A 155 -8.42 10.46 -6.96
C VAL A 155 -7.04 10.80 -6.44
N GLY A 156 -6.70 12.09 -6.44
CA GLY A 156 -5.38 12.59 -6.05
C GLY A 156 -5.21 12.70 -4.55
N GLN A 157 -6.26 13.17 -3.86
CA GLN A 157 -6.25 13.29 -2.41
C GLN A 157 -7.63 13.02 -1.85
N LEU A 158 -7.65 12.30 -0.72
CA LEU A 158 -8.85 12.02 0.06
C LEU A 158 -8.52 11.98 1.56
N GLU A 159 -9.55 12.09 2.36
CA GLU A 159 -9.47 11.93 3.82
C GLU A 159 -10.69 11.17 4.34
N ILE A 160 -10.60 10.65 5.56
CA ILE A 160 -11.70 9.99 6.24
C ILE A 160 -12.55 11.05 6.93
N CYS A 161 -13.86 11.04 6.71
CA CYS A 161 -14.77 11.91 7.44
C CYS A 161 -14.84 11.51 8.91
N LYS A 162 -14.82 12.49 9.81
CA LYS A 162 -14.90 12.24 11.25
C LYS A 162 -16.30 11.82 11.70
N HIS A 163 -17.33 12.16 10.94
CA HIS A 163 -18.72 11.84 11.25
C HIS A 163 -19.09 10.48 10.67
N SER A 164 -19.82 9.69 11.44
CA SER A 164 -20.45 8.46 10.99
C SER A 164 -21.61 8.78 10.05
N LEU A 165 -22.01 7.80 9.23
CA LEU A 165 -23.24 7.89 8.43
C LEU A 165 -24.44 8.18 9.35
N SER A 166 -25.26 9.15 8.97
CA SER A 166 -26.43 9.57 9.75
C SER A 166 -27.59 9.96 8.83
N GLY A 167 -28.81 9.90 9.37
CA GLY A 167 -30.01 10.33 8.65
C GLY A 167 -30.16 9.68 7.28
N ASN A 168 -30.33 10.49 6.24
CA ASN A 168 -30.52 10.04 4.85
C ASN A 168 -29.31 9.35 4.22
N GLU A 169 -28.13 9.39 4.86
CA GLU A 169 -26.92 8.72 4.40
C GLU A 169 -26.96 7.21 4.71
N LEU A 170 -27.74 6.82 5.74
CA LEU A 170 -27.98 5.44 6.11
C LEU A 170 -28.81 4.75 5.01
N GLY A 171 -28.26 3.68 4.43
CA GLY A 171 -28.93 2.92 3.37
C GLY A 171 -28.52 3.32 1.95
N LEU A 172 -27.73 4.37 1.76
CA LEU A 172 -27.16 4.66 0.44
C LEU A 172 -26.16 3.57 0.04
N PRO A 173 -26.14 3.13 -1.22
CA PRO A 173 -25.18 2.14 -1.69
C PRO A 173 -23.76 2.71 -1.64
N SER A 174 -22.77 1.84 -1.39
CA SER A 174 -21.36 2.20 -1.44
C SER A 174 -20.99 2.76 -2.81
N GLY A 175 -20.27 3.89 -2.83
CA GLY A 175 -19.97 4.64 -4.04
C GLY A 175 -20.91 5.83 -4.29
N SER A 176 -22.02 5.94 -3.54
CA SER A 176 -22.92 7.10 -3.65
C SER A 176 -22.18 8.39 -3.28
N VAL A 177 -22.34 9.39 -4.13
CA VAL A 177 -21.80 10.73 -3.94
C VAL A 177 -22.76 11.55 -3.09
N ILE A 178 -22.22 12.23 -2.10
CA ILE A 178 -22.91 13.25 -1.30
C ILE A 178 -22.18 14.56 -1.60
N LEU A 179 -22.91 15.49 -2.24
CA LEU A 179 -22.36 16.76 -2.66
C LEU A 179 -23.00 17.90 -1.85
N GLU A 180 -22.23 18.50 -0.95
CA GLU A 180 -22.63 19.65 -0.14
C GLU A 180 -21.78 20.87 -0.52
N LYS A 181 -22.34 21.81 -1.26
CA LYS A 181 -21.60 22.96 -1.82
C LYS A 181 -20.35 22.45 -2.60
N ASP A 182 -19.17 22.68 -2.02
CA ASP A 182 -17.88 22.32 -2.62
C ASP A 182 -17.25 21.07 -1.95
N SER A 183 -17.99 20.37 -1.10
CA SER A 183 -17.55 19.17 -0.40
C SER A 183 -18.10 17.93 -1.06
N LEU A 184 -17.23 17.12 -1.65
CA LEU A 184 -17.57 15.85 -2.29
C LEU A 184 -17.20 14.71 -1.35
N LYS A 185 -18.22 14.07 -0.79
CA LYS A 185 -18.10 12.88 0.05
C LYS A 185 -18.58 11.66 -0.73
N VAL A 186 -18.07 10.49 -0.37
CA VAL A 186 -18.49 9.22 -0.99
C VAL A 186 -18.75 8.19 0.10
N VAL A 187 -19.89 7.52 -0.01
CA VAL A 187 -20.32 6.45 0.89
C VAL A 187 -19.45 5.22 0.71
N THR A 188 -19.06 4.61 1.81
CA THR A 188 -18.29 3.36 1.85
C THR A 188 -19.04 2.30 2.64
N SER A 189 -18.56 1.07 2.70
CA SER A 189 -19.23 0.03 3.52
C SER A 189 -19.31 0.39 5.01
N ASN A 190 -18.40 1.23 5.48
CA ASN A 190 -18.39 1.74 6.86
C ASN A 190 -17.72 3.10 6.89
N GLY A 191 -18.53 4.15 7.04
CA GLY A 191 -18.12 5.55 7.09
C GLY A 191 -18.06 6.21 5.71
N LEU A 192 -17.53 7.42 5.68
CA LEU A 192 -17.44 8.30 4.52
C LEU A 192 -15.98 8.67 4.25
N ILE A 193 -15.63 8.79 2.98
CA ILE A 193 -14.42 9.47 2.56
C ILE A 193 -14.78 10.82 1.94
N ARG A 194 -13.98 11.85 2.20
CA ARG A 194 -14.05 13.14 1.50
C ARG A 194 -12.95 13.19 0.47
N ILE A 195 -13.31 13.43 -0.78
CA ILE A 195 -12.37 13.62 -1.88
C ILE A 195 -11.99 15.09 -1.96
N LEU A 196 -10.70 15.36 -2.02
CA LEU A 196 -10.15 16.72 -2.04
C LEU A 196 -9.61 17.11 -3.41
N MET A 197 -9.06 16.14 -4.15
CA MET A 197 -8.47 16.40 -5.48
C MET A 197 -8.85 15.31 -6.47
N LEU A 198 -9.24 15.74 -7.67
CA LEU A 198 -9.66 14.89 -8.78
C LEU A 198 -8.94 15.25 -10.06
N GLN A 199 -8.80 14.28 -10.95
CA GLN A 199 -8.27 14.48 -12.29
C GLN A 199 -9.05 13.63 -13.29
N LYS A 200 -9.65 14.28 -14.29
CA LYS A 200 -10.20 13.63 -15.49
C LYS A 200 -9.06 13.17 -16.40
N ALA A 201 -9.25 12.08 -17.13
CA ALA A 201 -8.28 11.62 -18.14
C ALA A 201 -7.90 12.75 -19.10
N GLY A 202 -6.59 12.94 -19.31
CA GLY A 202 -6.05 14.03 -20.13
C GLY A 202 -6.06 15.41 -19.48
N GLY A 203 -6.68 15.58 -18.30
CA GLY A 203 -6.77 16.87 -17.60
C GLY A 203 -5.69 17.06 -16.53
N LYS A 204 -5.76 18.18 -15.81
CA LYS A 204 -4.92 18.47 -14.64
C LYS A 204 -5.56 17.93 -13.36
N MET A 205 -4.74 17.67 -12.34
CA MET A 205 -5.20 17.41 -10.99
C MET A 205 -5.72 18.72 -10.39
N LEU A 206 -6.98 18.77 -9.99
CA LEU A 206 -7.66 19.95 -9.49
C LEU A 206 -8.27 19.68 -8.10
N ALA A 207 -8.36 20.73 -7.28
CA ALA A 207 -9.22 20.69 -6.09
C ALA A 207 -10.67 20.47 -6.51
N VAL A 208 -11.47 19.83 -5.65
CA VAL A 208 -12.88 19.50 -5.97
C VAL A 208 -13.69 20.72 -6.43
N PRO A 209 -13.62 21.90 -5.80
CA PRO A 209 -14.39 23.06 -6.28
C PRO A 209 -14.03 23.47 -7.71
N ASP A 210 -12.75 23.42 -8.06
CA ASP A 210 -12.27 23.75 -9.41
C ASP A 210 -12.64 22.68 -10.43
N PHE A 211 -12.59 21.41 -10.02
CA PHE A 211 -12.99 20.28 -10.85
C PHE A 211 -14.46 20.35 -11.21
N LEU A 212 -15.32 20.67 -10.26
CA LEU A 212 -16.77 20.77 -10.45
C LEU A 212 -17.19 21.91 -11.37
N ARG A 213 -16.38 22.97 -11.53
CA ARG A 213 -16.66 24.03 -12.53
C ARG A 213 -16.57 23.54 -13.98
N GLY A 214 -15.77 22.52 -14.24
CA GLY A 214 -15.57 21.97 -15.58
C GLY A 214 -16.09 20.54 -15.78
N TYR A 215 -16.63 19.92 -14.75
CA TYR A 215 -17.16 18.55 -14.82
C TYR A 215 -18.32 18.37 -13.84
N THR A 216 -19.49 18.03 -14.38
CA THR A 216 -20.73 17.91 -13.60
C THR A 216 -20.75 16.61 -12.84
N ILE A 217 -20.82 16.70 -11.52
CA ILE A 217 -21.16 15.62 -10.58
C ILE A 217 -22.35 16.15 -9.77
N LYS A 218 -23.38 15.31 -9.61
CA LYS A 218 -24.58 15.65 -8.85
C LYS A 218 -24.63 14.91 -7.54
N ASP A 219 -25.35 15.47 -6.59
CA ASP A 219 -25.74 14.73 -5.39
C ASP A 219 -26.52 13.49 -5.76
N GLY A 220 -26.21 12.35 -5.14
CA GLY A 220 -26.80 11.04 -5.48
C GLY A 220 -26.14 10.31 -6.65
N ASP A 221 -25.19 10.90 -7.39
CA ASP A 221 -24.45 10.19 -8.43
C ASP A 221 -23.68 9.00 -7.83
N LEU A 222 -23.36 8.02 -8.67
CA LEU A 222 -22.65 6.83 -8.25
C LEU A 222 -21.25 6.76 -8.86
N PHE A 223 -20.23 6.74 -8.01
CA PHE A 223 -18.89 6.37 -8.41
C PHE A 223 -18.76 4.85 -8.45
N LYS A 224 -18.39 4.34 -9.62
CA LYS A 224 -18.17 2.91 -9.81
C LYS A 224 -16.73 2.53 -9.52
N GLY A 225 -16.57 1.51 -8.73
CA GLY A 225 -15.32 0.82 -8.46
C GLY A 225 -15.49 -0.68 -8.74
N GLN A 226 -14.58 -1.47 -8.22
CA GLN A 226 -14.72 -2.92 -8.24
C GLN A 226 -14.20 -3.53 -6.94
N LYS A 227 -14.69 -4.72 -6.62
CA LYS A 227 -14.16 -5.48 -5.48
C LYS A 227 -12.67 -5.69 -5.62
N SER A 228 -11.93 -5.29 -4.61
CA SER A 228 -10.47 -5.39 -4.61
C SER A 228 -10.01 -6.85 -4.52
N ILE A 229 -8.99 -7.18 -5.31
CA ILE A 229 -8.31 -8.47 -5.22
C ILE A 229 -7.32 -8.41 -4.04
N SER A 230 -7.22 -9.52 -3.29
CA SER A 230 -6.23 -9.62 -2.21
C SER A 230 -4.82 -9.32 -2.71
N LEU A 231 -4.06 -8.57 -1.93
CA LEU A 231 -2.62 -8.36 -2.16
C LEU A 231 -1.79 -9.51 -1.59
N LEU A 232 -2.38 -10.29 -0.68
CA LEU A 232 -1.81 -11.53 -0.15
C LEU A 232 -2.25 -12.71 -1.01
N LEU A 233 -1.31 -13.64 -1.20
CA LEU A 233 -1.49 -14.92 -1.90
C LEU A 233 -1.83 -16.02 -0.90
#